data_ea98ca349ede4e4b9dfc3f03349f4870
#
_entry.id   ea98ca349ede4e4b9dfc3f03349f4870
#
_cell.length_a   1.000
_cell.length_b   1.000
_cell.length_c   1.000
_cell.angle_alpha   90.00
_cell.angle_beta   90.00
_cell.angle_gamma   90.00
#
_symmetry.space_group_name_H-M   'P 1'
#
loop_
_entity.id
_entity.type
_entity.pdbx_description
1 polymer ?
#
loop_
_entity_poly.entity_id
_entity_poly.type
_entity_poly.pdbx_seq_one_letter_code
_entity_poly.pdbx_strand_id
1 'polypeptide(L)'
;MKDHNPIRTARRNVARQERIGAGSFCLFCGYACLESLTRKSVKWLNEHGIPATLIRRLLEDHHVVGDAHNPDLTVTLCLNCHREITEGLAGAGVSMRPQKNLRKLIANVLRASAVLFESLASSYRKWASLLQENENEF
;
A
#
# COMPACT_ATOMS: atom_id res chain seq x y z
N MET A 1 -21.59 -7.08 14.37
CA MET A 1 -21.94 -5.80 13.71
C MET A 1 -20.75 -4.85 13.85
N LYS A 2 -20.10 -4.47 12.76
CA LYS A 2 -19.02 -3.49 12.85
C LYS A 2 -19.65 -2.12 13.01
N ASP A 3 -19.36 -1.43 14.12
CA ASP A 3 -19.79 -0.06 14.35
C ASP A 3 -19.35 0.83 13.20
N HIS A 4 -20.28 1.16 12.32
CA HIS A 4 -20.06 2.06 11.21
C HIS A 4 -20.18 3.50 11.70
N ASN A 5 -19.10 4.04 12.27
CA ASN A 5 -19.03 5.44 12.63
C ASN A 5 -18.66 6.29 11.39
N PRO A 6 -19.60 7.06 10.83
CA PRO A 6 -19.36 7.82 9.60
C PRO A 6 -18.27 8.89 9.75
N ILE A 7 -18.14 9.49 10.94
CA ILE A 7 -17.11 10.50 11.21
C ILE A 7 -15.71 9.86 11.20
N ARG A 8 -15.58 8.69 11.83
CA ARG A 8 -14.31 7.94 11.83
C ARG A 8 -13.92 7.50 10.42
N THR A 9 -14.90 7.05 9.64
CA THR A 9 -14.68 6.67 8.22
C THR A 9 -14.26 7.88 7.39
N ALA A 10 -14.92 9.03 7.55
CA ALA A 10 -14.57 10.26 6.84
C ALA A 10 -13.14 10.72 7.18
N ARG A 11 -12.76 10.75 8.46
CA ARG A 11 -11.39 11.11 8.89
C ARG A 11 -10.34 10.16 8.32
N ARG A 12 -10.61 8.85 8.30
CA ARG A 12 -9.70 7.87 7.67
C ARG A 12 -9.54 8.09 6.18
N ASN A 13 -10.64 8.43 5.48
CA ASN A 13 -10.60 8.71 4.05
C ASN A 13 -9.81 9.99 3.74
N VAL A 14 -9.98 11.06 4.53
CA VAL A 14 -9.20 12.29 4.38
C VAL A 14 -7.71 12.03 4.60
N ALA A 15 -7.34 11.39 5.71
CA ALA A 15 -5.95 11.05 6.00
C ALA A 15 -5.33 10.16 4.90
N ARG A 16 -6.11 9.22 4.36
CA ARG A 16 -5.69 8.38 3.24
C ARG A 16 -5.46 9.19 1.96
N GLN A 17 -6.34 10.14 1.65
CA GLN A 17 -6.20 11.02 0.49
C GLN A 17 -4.97 11.94 0.60
N GLU A 18 -4.64 12.38 1.81
CA GLU A 18 -3.44 13.18 2.06
C GLU A 18 -2.16 12.37 1.86
N ARG A 19 -2.16 11.10 2.23
CA ARG A 19 -1.00 10.20 2.06
C ARG A 19 -0.84 9.73 0.62
N ILE A 20 -1.95 9.33 -0.02
CA ILE A 20 -1.97 8.93 -1.44
C ILE A 20 -2.28 10.17 -2.27
N GLY A 21 -1.27 11.01 -2.47
CA GLY A 21 -1.36 12.24 -3.25
C GLY A 21 -1.27 12.01 -4.76
N ALA A 22 -1.42 13.10 -5.52
CA ALA A 22 -1.16 13.10 -6.95
C ALA A 22 0.29 12.66 -7.24
N GLY A 23 0.48 11.79 -8.22
CA GLY A 23 1.78 11.24 -8.56
C GLY A 23 2.21 10.01 -7.73
N SER A 24 1.34 9.51 -6.84
CA SER A 24 1.60 8.30 -6.09
C SER A 24 1.68 7.06 -6.98
N PHE A 25 2.54 6.14 -6.63
CA PHE A 25 2.73 4.87 -7.33
C PHE A 25 2.97 3.74 -6.33
N CYS A 26 2.74 2.51 -6.78
CA CYS A 26 3.05 1.33 -5.98
C CYS A 26 4.56 1.20 -5.77
N LEU A 27 4.98 1.10 -4.52
CA LEU A 27 6.40 0.98 -4.17
C LEU A 27 7.07 -0.26 -4.77
N PHE A 28 6.33 -1.36 -4.96
CA PHE A 28 6.90 -2.63 -5.42
C PHE A 28 6.87 -2.78 -6.94
N CYS A 29 5.75 -2.47 -7.59
CA CYS A 29 5.59 -2.72 -9.03
C CYS A 29 5.58 -1.45 -9.90
N GLY A 30 5.62 -0.27 -9.28
CA GLY A 30 5.60 1.01 -9.99
C GLY A 30 4.24 1.38 -10.59
N TYR A 31 3.18 0.58 -10.37
CA TYR A 31 1.85 0.89 -10.87
C TYR A 31 1.41 2.27 -10.39
N ALA A 32 1.06 3.14 -11.32
CA ALA A 32 0.52 4.47 -11.05
C ALA A 32 -0.97 4.50 -11.39
N CYS A 33 -1.76 5.08 -10.50
CA CYS A 33 -3.17 5.32 -10.76
C CYS A 33 -3.34 6.57 -11.61
N LEU A 34 -4.24 6.52 -12.61
CA LEU A 34 -4.55 7.67 -13.47
C LEU A 34 -5.00 8.90 -12.67
N GLU A 35 -5.68 8.69 -11.55
CA GLU A 35 -6.11 9.75 -10.65
C GLU A 35 -4.92 10.48 -10.00
N SER A 36 -3.82 9.77 -9.75
CA SER A 36 -2.62 10.36 -9.21
C SER A 36 -1.88 11.24 -10.22
N LEU A 37 -2.19 11.15 -11.50
CA LEU A 37 -1.51 11.84 -12.56
C LEU A 37 -2.07 13.25 -12.83
N THR A 38 -3.38 13.46 -12.80
CA THR A 38 -3.98 14.80 -13.00
C THR A 38 -5.42 14.93 -12.49
N ARG A 39 -5.83 16.15 -12.07
CA ARG A 39 -7.25 16.49 -11.80
C ARG A 39 -8.15 16.31 -13.03
N LYS A 40 -7.61 16.51 -14.23
CA LYS A 40 -8.33 16.32 -15.49
C LYS A 40 -8.75 14.87 -15.69
N SER A 41 -7.95 13.92 -15.22
CA SER A 41 -8.25 12.49 -15.31
C SER A 41 -9.46 12.09 -14.47
N VAL A 42 -9.63 12.67 -13.29
CA VAL A 42 -10.82 12.44 -12.44
C VAL A 42 -12.08 12.92 -13.12
N LYS A 43 -12.05 14.12 -13.71
CA LYS A 43 -13.17 14.67 -14.45
C LYS A 43 -13.54 13.79 -15.64
N TRP A 44 -12.55 13.38 -16.43
CA TRP A 44 -12.74 12.49 -17.58
C TRP A 44 -13.38 11.15 -17.18
N LEU A 45 -12.90 10.55 -16.09
CA LEU A 45 -13.44 9.28 -15.59
C LEU A 45 -14.90 9.42 -15.15
N ASN A 46 -15.22 10.48 -14.42
CA ASN A 46 -16.60 10.77 -14.01
C ASN A 46 -17.53 10.98 -15.22
N GLU A 47 -17.06 11.68 -16.26
CA GLU A 47 -17.79 11.89 -17.50
C GLU A 47 -18.05 10.59 -18.29
N HIS A 48 -17.17 9.58 -18.13
CA HIS A 48 -17.30 8.26 -18.78
C HIS A 48 -17.94 7.20 -17.88
N GLY A 49 -18.55 7.60 -16.76
CA GLY A 49 -19.27 6.70 -15.87
C GLY A 49 -18.37 5.77 -15.05
N ILE A 50 -17.06 6.06 -14.98
CA ILE A 50 -16.11 5.32 -14.15
C ILE A 50 -16.00 6.05 -12.80
N PRO A 51 -16.46 5.45 -11.68
CA PRO A 51 -16.40 6.13 -10.39
C PRO A 51 -14.95 6.39 -9.96
N ALA A 52 -14.60 7.63 -9.67
CA ALA A 52 -13.27 8.00 -9.14
C ALA A 52 -12.93 7.21 -7.86
N THR A 53 -13.94 6.81 -7.08
CA THR A 53 -13.80 5.94 -5.91
C THR A 53 -13.28 4.54 -6.24
N LEU A 54 -13.55 4.02 -7.44
CA LEU A 54 -13.02 2.73 -7.89
C LEU A 54 -11.51 2.81 -8.10
N ILE A 55 -11.03 3.90 -8.68
CA ILE A 55 -9.61 4.12 -8.97
C ILE A 55 -8.81 4.38 -7.69
N ARG A 56 -9.39 5.11 -6.74
CA ARG A 56 -8.79 5.31 -5.41
C ARG A 56 -8.52 4.01 -4.67
N ARG A 57 -9.27 2.96 -4.97
CA ARG A 57 -9.06 1.62 -4.40
C ARG A 57 -7.95 0.83 -5.05
N LEU A 58 -7.41 1.28 -6.17
CA LEU A 58 -6.31 0.60 -6.87
C LEU A 58 -4.95 0.83 -6.19
N LEU A 59 -4.81 1.92 -5.43
CA LEU A 59 -3.68 2.17 -4.54
C LEU A 59 -4.17 2.21 -3.10
N GLU A 60 -3.45 1.58 -2.21
CA GLU A 60 -3.76 1.50 -0.79
C GLU A 60 -2.53 1.82 0.07
N ASP A 61 -2.81 2.35 1.26
CA ASP A 61 -1.79 2.49 2.31
C ASP A 61 -1.57 1.14 2.99
N HIS A 62 -0.35 0.66 2.95
CA HIS A 62 0.08 -0.47 3.75
C HIS A 62 0.75 0.00 5.03
N HIS A 63 0.22 -0.39 6.18
CA HIS A 63 0.82 -0.14 7.49
C HIS A 63 1.95 -1.15 7.73
N VAL A 64 3.19 -0.71 7.63
CA VAL A 64 4.37 -1.58 7.63
C VAL A 64 4.46 -2.47 8.86
N VAL A 65 4.18 -1.91 10.04
CA VAL A 65 4.23 -2.62 11.33
C VAL A 65 2.85 -2.83 11.96
N GLY A 66 1.77 -2.53 11.22
CA GLY A 66 0.40 -2.57 11.67
C GLY A 66 -0.09 -1.22 12.22
N ASP A 67 -1.36 -0.91 11.93
CA ASP A 67 -2.03 0.32 12.35
C ASP A 67 -2.05 0.48 13.90
N ALA A 68 -2.16 -0.64 14.62
CA ALA A 68 -2.18 -0.66 16.08
C ALA A 68 -0.83 -0.25 16.73
N HIS A 69 0.28 -0.35 15.99
CA HIS A 69 1.63 -0.09 16.51
C HIS A 69 2.19 1.24 16.03
N ASN A 70 2.06 1.52 14.75
CA ASN A 70 2.45 2.80 14.17
C ASN A 70 1.55 3.13 12.96
N PRO A 71 0.47 3.90 13.16
CA PRO A 71 -0.47 4.25 12.10
C PRO A 71 0.13 5.15 11.02
N ASP A 72 1.22 5.84 11.30
CA ASP A 72 1.84 6.81 10.39
C ASP A 72 2.93 6.18 9.51
N LEU A 73 3.42 5.00 9.86
CA LEU A 73 4.41 4.28 9.07
C LEU A 73 3.72 3.49 7.97
N THR A 74 3.50 4.14 6.84
CA THR A 74 2.81 3.56 5.69
C THR A 74 3.64 3.64 4.42
N VAL A 75 3.36 2.71 3.49
CA VAL A 75 3.83 2.75 2.11
C VAL A 75 2.64 2.59 1.18
N THR A 76 2.71 3.18 -0.01
CA THR A 76 1.66 3.06 -1.02
C THR A 76 1.89 1.81 -1.85
N LEU A 77 0.88 0.95 -1.94
CA LEU A 77 0.90 -0.28 -2.73
C LEU A 77 -0.35 -0.39 -3.59
N CYS A 78 -0.25 -1.03 -4.75
CA CYS A 78 -1.43 -1.45 -5.49
C CYS A 78 -2.11 -2.63 -4.78
N LEU A 79 -3.37 -2.91 -5.14
CA LEU A 79 -4.16 -3.97 -4.52
C LEU A 79 -3.45 -5.34 -4.56
N ASN A 80 -2.84 -5.69 -5.68
CA ASN A 80 -2.16 -6.97 -5.83
C ASN A 80 -0.93 -7.08 -4.92
N CYS A 81 -0.07 -6.06 -4.93
CA CYS A 81 1.11 -6.03 -4.07
C CYS A 81 0.75 -5.96 -2.59
N HIS A 82 -0.31 -5.23 -2.24
CA HIS A 82 -0.82 -5.17 -0.87
C HIS A 82 -1.33 -6.53 -0.39
N ARG A 83 -2.01 -7.26 -1.25
CA ARG A 83 -2.46 -8.63 -0.96
C ARG A 83 -1.29 -9.58 -0.76
N GLU A 84 -0.29 -9.54 -1.62
CA GLU A 84 0.90 -10.39 -1.50
C GLU A 84 1.66 -10.14 -0.20
N ILE A 85 1.87 -8.88 0.18
CA ILE A 85 2.54 -8.55 1.45
C ILE A 85 1.71 -8.95 2.67
N THR A 86 0.39 -8.84 2.60
CA THR A 86 -0.52 -9.27 3.66
C THR A 86 -0.43 -10.78 3.87
N GLU A 87 -0.40 -11.54 2.79
CA GLU A 87 -0.18 -13.01 2.83
C GLU A 87 1.21 -13.35 3.39
N GLY A 88 2.24 -12.61 3.00
CA GLY A 88 3.60 -12.73 3.52
C GLY A 88 3.69 -12.48 5.03
N LEU A 89 3.01 -11.45 5.52
CA LEU A 89 2.92 -11.14 6.95
C LEU A 89 2.25 -12.28 7.74
N ALA A 90 1.15 -12.80 7.24
CA ALA A 90 0.47 -13.95 7.85
C ALA A 90 1.36 -15.19 7.86
N GLY A 91 2.06 -15.50 6.77
CA GLY A 91 3.02 -16.61 6.67
C GLY A 91 4.22 -16.46 7.59
N ALA A 92 4.66 -15.24 7.88
CA ALA A 92 5.75 -14.94 8.82
C ALA A 92 5.31 -14.95 10.30
N GLY A 93 4.03 -15.18 10.58
CA GLY A 93 3.49 -15.18 11.94
C GLY A 93 3.39 -13.78 12.56
N VAL A 94 3.26 -12.73 11.73
CA VAL A 94 3.08 -11.35 12.19
C VAL A 94 1.65 -11.15 12.68
N SER A 95 1.49 -10.67 13.92
CA SER A 95 0.20 -10.31 14.48
C SER A 95 -0.12 -8.84 14.22
N MET A 96 -1.33 -8.56 13.72
CA MET A 96 -1.88 -7.22 13.56
C MET A 96 -2.63 -6.74 14.80
N ARG A 97 -2.75 -7.56 15.83
CA ARG A 97 -3.39 -7.21 17.10
C ARG A 97 -2.42 -6.44 17.99
N PRO A 98 -2.90 -5.50 18.81
CA PRO A 98 -2.08 -4.82 19.80
C PRO A 98 -1.34 -5.80 20.71
N GLN A 99 -0.04 -5.56 20.91
CA GLN A 99 0.84 -6.39 21.76
C GLN A 99 1.19 -5.61 23.02
N LYS A 100 0.83 -6.16 24.20
CA LYS A 100 1.18 -5.56 25.49
C LYS A 100 2.58 -5.96 25.97
N ASN A 101 3.08 -7.12 25.55
CA ASN A 101 4.41 -7.60 25.90
C ASN A 101 5.45 -6.96 24.99
N LEU A 102 6.38 -6.21 25.55
CA LEU A 102 7.39 -5.45 24.80
C LEU A 102 8.25 -6.35 23.89
N ARG A 103 8.67 -7.51 24.37
CA ARG A 103 9.48 -8.44 23.57
C ARG A 103 8.71 -8.98 22.36
N LYS A 104 7.44 -9.31 22.56
CA LYS A 104 6.55 -9.76 21.48
C LYS A 104 6.29 -8.62 20.50
N LEU A 105 6.10 -7.40 20.97
CA LEU A 105 5.93 -6.22 20.15
C LEU A 105 7.17 -5.99 19.26
N ILE A 106 8.37 -5.97 19.85
CA ILE A 106 9.61 -5.78 19.09
C ILE A 106 9.80 -6.89 18.06
N ALA A 107 9.60 -8.16 18.44
CA ALA A 107 9.72 -9.27 17.53
C ALA A 107 8.72 -9.16 16.36
N ASN A 108 7.51 -8.73 16.64
CA ASN A 108 6.47 -8.53 15.62
C ASN A 108 6.85 -7.41 14.64
N VAL A 109 7.33 -6.28 15.14
CA VAL A 109 7.79 -5.14 14.33
C VAL A 109 8.97 -5.56 13.44
N LEU A 110 9.93 -6.29 13.98
CA LEU A 110 11.09 -6.78 13.21
C LEU A 110 10.66 -7.75 12.10
N ARG A 111 9.75 -8.68 12.38
CA ARG A 111 9.23 -9.61 11.35
C ARG A 111 8.44 -8.87 10.27
N ALA A 112 7.59 -7.92 10.64
CA ALA A 112 6.83 -7.12 9.68
C ALA A 112 7.76 -6.28 8.78
N SER A 113 8.80 -5.69 9.35
CA SER A 113 9.82 -4.96 8.59
C SER A 113 10.62 -5.87 7.67
N ALA A 114 10.97 -7.07 8.10
CA ALA A 114 11.66 -8.07 7.28
C ALA A 114 10.83 -8.46 6.05
N VAL A 115 9.53 -8.68 6.21
CA VAL A 115 8.61 -8.97 5.09
C VAL A 115 8.62 -7.83 4.07
N LEU A 116 8.59 -6.57 4.52
CA LEU A 116 8.69 -5.41 3.63
C LEU A 116 10.02 -5.40 2.87
N PHE A 117 11.14 -5.58 3.55
CA PHE A 117 12.48 -5.55 2.94
C PHE A 117 12.68 -6.70 1.95
N GLU A 118 12.20 -7.89 2.25
CA GLU A 118 12.24 -9.04 1.35
C GLU A 118 11.41 -8.78 0.09
N SER A 119 10.23 -8.18 0.23
CA SER A 119 9.37 -7.80 -0.89
C SER A 119 10.01 -6.72 -1.76
N LEU A 120 10.66 -5.72 -1.15
CA LEU A 120 11.42 -4.69 -1.86
C LEU A 120 12.61 -5.30 -2.61
N ALA A 121 13.38 -6.16 -1.96
CA ALA A 121 14.52 -6.83 -2.58
C ALA A 121 14.10 -7.67 -3.80
N SER A 122 13.00 -8.41 -3.67
CA SER A 122 12.41 -9.18 -4.77
C SER A 122 12.00 -8.29 -5.94
N SER A 123 11.34 -7.16 -5.66
CA SER A 123 10.93 -6.18 -6.67
C SER A 123 12.12 -5.58 -7.41
N TYR A 124 13.16 -5.20 -6.70
CA TYR A 124 14.36 -4.61 -7.29
C TYR A 124 15.13 -5.61 -8.16
N ARG A 125 15.23 -6.88 -7.76
CA ARG A 125 15.82 -7.93 -8.59
C ARG A 125 15.03 -8.14 -9.88
N LYS A 126 13.69 -8.14 -9.78
CA LYS A 126 12.81 -8.23 -10.96
C LYS A 126 13.02 -7.07 -11.92
N TRP A 127 13.07 -5.84 -11.42
CA TRP A 127 13.36 -4.66 -12.23
C TRP A 127 14.73 -4.72 -12.90
N ALA A 128 15.77 -5.14 -12.16
CA ALA A 128 17.10 -5.32 -12.70
C ALA A 128 17.12 -6.33 -13.86
N SER A 129 16.44 -7.47 -13.70
CA SER A 129 16.32 -8.47 -14.77
C SER A 129 15.61 -7.94 -15.99
N LEU A 130 14.48 -7.24 -15.82
CA LEU A 130 13.73 -6.64 -16.94
C LEU A 130 14.56 -5.60 -17.71
N LEU A 131 15.38 -4.81 -17.03
CA LEU A 131 16.25 -3.83 -17.67
C LEU A 131 17.37 -4.51 -18.45
N GLN A 132 17.93 -5.61 -17.96
CA GLN A 132 18.95 -6.39 -18.66
C GLN A 132 18.40 -7.10 -19.89
N GLU A 133 17.21 -7.65 -19.82
CA GLU A 133 16.55 -8.32 -20.97
C GLU A 133 16.25 -7.34 -22.11
N ASN A 134 16.05 -6.07 -21.81
CA ASN A 134 15.71 -5.02 -22.79
C ASN A 134 16.90 -4.13 -23.17
N GLU A 135 18.14 -4.54 -22.92
CA GLU A 135 19.36 -3.76 -23.29
C GLU A 135 19.45 -3.40 -24.78
N ASN A 136 18.77 -4.13 -25.64
CA ASN A 136 18.78 -3.89 -27.09
C ASN A 136 17.72 -2.89 -27.57
N GLU A 137 16.87 -2.35 -26.70
CA GLU A 137 15.79 -1.43 -27.06
C GLU A 137 16.09 0.06 -26.74
N PHE A 138 17.24 0.33 -26.16
CA PHE A 138 17.65 1.70 -25.79
C PHE A 138 18.93 2.14 -26.52
#